data_6ba2c03c55c0c40a2c9c63292f54009e
#
_entry.id   6ba2c03c55c0c40a2c9c63292f54009e
#
_cell.length_a   1.000
_cell.length_b   1.000
_cell.length_c   1.000
_cell.angle_alpha   90.00
_cell.angle_beta   90.00
_cell.angle_gamma   90.00
#
_symmetry.space_group_name_H-M   'P 1'
#
loop_
_entity.id
_entity.type
_entity.pdbx_description
1 polymer ?
#
loop_
_entity_poly.entity_id
_entity_poly.type
_entity_poly.pdbx_seq_one_letter_code
_entity_poly.pdbx_strand_id
1 'polypeptide(L)'
;MFAIFPIFAFAQDNSQTTPCSSPESAQMDFWVGEWNASWQDNEGNTKTGTNTISKILGGCALQENFSTSDGSFVGKSFSVYNTRKGYWEQTWVDNSGAFLSFTGGPNGDKVILSREVNTKDGRHIMQRMIFSDIKPDAFTWDWESSTDDGTTWNLNWRINYTRKN
;
A
#
# COMPACT_ATOMS: atom_id res chain seq x y z
N MET A 1 -45.95 -54.69 2.39
CA MET A 1 -44.79 -54.34 3.21
C MET A 1 -44.05 -53.22 2.46
N PHE A 2 -44.29 -51.95 2.81
CA PHE A 2 -43.67 -50.81 2.17
C PHE A 2 -42.45 -50.40 2.99
N ALA A 3 -41.25 -50.48 2.38
CA ALA A 3 -40.03 -50.03 3.00
C ALA A 3 -39.92 -48.50 2.83
N ILE A 4 -39.89 -47.75 3.92
CA ILE A 4 -39.63 -46.30 3.96
C ILE A 4 -38.12 -46.13 4.10
N PHE A 5 -37.44 -45.58 3.07
CA PHE A 5 -36.03 -45.17 3.15
C PHE A 5 -35.98 -43.73 3.69
N PRO A 6 -35.16 -43.46 4.70
CA PRO A 6 -34.95 -42.10 5.14
C PRO A 6 -34.12 -41.33 4.14
N ILE A 7 -34.61 -40.17 3.67
CA ILE A 7 -33.86 -39.22 2.85
C ILE A 7 -32.99 -38.40 3.83
N PHE A 8 -31.70 -38.63 3.81
CA PHE A 8 -30.75 -37.74 4.49
C PHE A 8 -30.55 -36.49 3.62
N ALA A 9 -31.09 -35.37 4.04
CA ALA A 9 -30.77 -34.05 3.49
C ALA A 9 -29.39 -33.63 4.00
N PHE A 10 -28.38 -33.64 3.13
CA PHE A 10 -27.12 -32.99 3.41
C PHE A 10 -27.35 -31.49 3.32
N ALA A 11 -27.27 -30.80 4.44
CA ALA A 11 -27.16 -29.34 4.46
C ALA A 11 -25.84 -28.96 3.78
N GLN A 12 -25.90 -28.37 2.59
CA GLN A 12 -24.76 -27.71 2.00
C GLN A 12 -24.47 -26.47 2.88
N ASP A 13 -23.34 -26.52 3.60
CA ASP A 13 -22.81 -25.36 4.30
C ASP A 13 -22.32 -24.37 3.22
N ASN A 14 -23.19 -23.41 2.90
CA ASN A 14 -22.93 -22.35 1.94
C ASN A 14 -22.21 -21.20 2.67
N SER A 15 -21.12 -21.50 3.39
CA SER A 15 -20.21 -20.48 3.88
C SER A 15 -19.50 -19.83 2.70
N GLN A 16 -20.16 -18.86 2.06
CA GLN A 16 -19.48 -17.96 1.13
C GLN A 16 -18.42 -17.20 1.93
N THR A 17 -17.18 -17.65 1.85
CA THR A 17 -16.05 -16.88 2.37
C THR A 17 -16.02 -15.57 1.61
N THR A 18 -16.21 -14.46 2.34
CA THR A 18 -16.07 -13.11 1.77
C THR A 18 -14.67 -13.00 1.15
N PRO A 19 -14.55 -12.66 -0.14
CA PRO A 19 -13.24 -12.48 -0.75
C PRO A 19 -12.37 -11.51 0.06
N CYS A 20 -11.09 -11.80 0.17
CA CYS A 20 -10.10 -10.92 0.81
C CYS A 20 -10.40 -10.56 2.27
N SER A 21 -11.00 -11.49 3.02
CA SER A 21 -11.33 -11.32 4.45
C SER A 21 -10.25 -11.90 5.39
N SER A 22 -9.10 -12.33 4.87
CA SER A 22 -8.02 -12.84 5.72
C SER A 22 -7.39 -11.71 6.54
N PRO A 23 -6.82 -12.02 7.73
CA PRO A 23 -6.12 -11.03 8.55
C PRO A 23 -5.02 -10.29 7.79
N GLU A 24 -4.34 -10.97 6.88
CA GLU A 24 -3.28 -10.39 6.06
C GLU A 24 -3.82 -9.34 5.09
N SER A 25 -5.03 -9.52 4.57
CA SER A 25 -5.69 -8.55 3.69
C SER A 25 -6.07 -7.24 4.41
N ALA A 26 -6.07 -7.24 5.74
CA ALA A 26 -6.35 -6.07 6.57
C ALA A 26 -5.08 -5.35 7.08
N GLN A 27 -3.89 -5.86 6.81
CA GLN A 27 -2.62 -5.32 7.33
C GLN A 27 -2.35 -3.86 6.94
N MET A 28 -2.93 -3.38 5.86
CA MET A 28 -2.81 -1.98 5.43
C MET A 28 -4.10 -1.17 5.64
N ASP A 29 -5.03 -1.62 6.46
CA ASP A 29 -6.29 -0.92 6.74
C ASP A 29 -6.09 0.40 7.48
N PHE A 30 -4.99 0.55 8.23
CA PHE A 30 -4.61 1.81 8.86
C PHE A 30 -4.52 2.97 7.86
N TRP A 31 -4.15 2.66 6.63
CA TRP A 31 -3.95 3.64 5.56
C TRP A 31 -5.25 4.13 4.93
N VAL A 32 -6.35 3.35 5.01
CA VAL A 32 -7.65 3.71 4.42
C VAL A 32 -8.22 4.99 5.03
N GLY A 33 -8.63 5.93 4.17
CA GLY A 33 -9.24 7.20 4.58
C GLY A 33 -8.72 8.40 3.81
N GLU A 34 -9.05 9.59 4.30
CA GLU A 34 -8.57 10.86 3.75
C GLU A 34 -7.49 11.46 4.65
N TRP A 35 -6.43 11.94 4.02
CA TRP A 35 -5.23 12.41 4.69
C TRP A 35 -4.79 13.77 4.18
N ASN A 36 -4.35 14.63 5.10
CA ASN A 36 -3.50 15.77 4.81
C ASN A 36 -2.05 15.31 4.80
N ALA A 37 -1.32 15.65 3.76
CA ALA A 37 0.10 15.35 3.59
C ALA A 37 0.92 16.63 3.78
N SER A 38 2.06 16.55 4.48
CA SER A 38 2.99 17.67 4.63
C SER A 38 4.43 17.19 4.59
N TRP A 39 5.30 17.99 3.97
CA TRP A 39 6.74 17.72 3.90
C TRP A 39 7.54 19.01 3.76
N GLN A 40 8.87 18.92 3.94
CA GLN A 40 9.78 20.02 3.66
C GLN A 40 10.40 19.84 2.26
N ASP A 41 10.47 20.91 1.47
CA ASP A 41 11.28 20.93 0.27
C ASP A 41 12.78 21.11 0.60
N ASN A 42 13.64 21.09 -0.41
CA ASN A 42 15.09 21.23 -0.24
C ASN A 42 15.52 22.60 0.33
N GLU A 43 14.63 23.59 0.28
CA GLU A 43 14.86 24.95 0.82
C GLU A 43 14.31 25.09 2.24
N GLY A 44 13.67 24.04 2.79
CA GLY A 44 13.04 24.03 4.10
C GLY A 44 11.64 24.63 4.14
N ASN A 45 11.02 24.90 2.98
CA ASN A 45 9.64 25.37 2.94
C ASN A 45 8.67 24.21 3.14
N THR A 46 7.63 24.43 3.91
CA THR A 46 6.55 23.43 4.07
C THR A 46 5.70 23.37 2.81
N LYS A 47 5.63 22.18 2.23
CA LYS A 47 4.72 21.82 1.14
C LYS A 47 3.61 20.95 1.69
N THR A 48 2.46 20.96 1.01
CA THR A 48 1.29 20.20 1.42
C THR A 48 0.62 19.52 0.24
N GLY A 49 -0.19 18.54 0.56
CA GLY A 49 -1.00 17.78 -0.39
C GLY A 49 -2.12 17.04 0.31
N THR A 50 -2.83 16.25 -0.45
CA THR A 50 -3.87 15.36 0.04
C THR A 50 -3.67 13.96 -0.51
N ASN A 51 -4.11 12.97 0.26
CA ASN A 51 -4.12 11.59 -0.18
C ASN A 51 -5.42 10.92 0.24
N THR A 52 -6.09 10.25 -0.68
CA THR A 52 -7.30 9.49 -0.38
C THR A 52 -7.09 8.04 -0.73
N ILE A 53 -7.29 7.17 0.26
CA ILE A 53 -7.16 5.73 0.10
C ILE A 53 -8.51 5.07 0.33
N SER A 54 -8.96 4.29 -0.65
CA SER A 54 -10.24 3.60 -0.62
C SER A 54 -10.08 2.11 -0.83
N LYS A 55 -10.87 1.31 -0.10
CA LYS A 55 -11.05 -0.11 -0.43
C LYS A 55 -11.95 -0.23 -1.65
N ILE A 56 -11.51 -0.96 -2.65
CA ILE A 56 -12.24 -1.25 -3.90
C ILE A 56 -12.31 -2.76 -4.15
N LEU A 57 -13.02 -3.17 -5.17
CA LEU A 57 -13.15 -4.58 -5.60
C LEU A 57 -13.58 -5.51 -4.45
N GLY A 58 -14.62 -5.09 -3.70
CA GLY A 58 -15.11 -5.89 -2.57
C GLY A 58 -14.15 -5.97 -1.38
N GLY A 59 -13.22 -5.02 -1.26
CA GLY A 59 -12.21 -4.97 -0.20
C GLY A 59 -10.88 -5.64 -0.57
N CYS A 60 -10.75 -6.18 -1.79
CA CYS A 60 -9.55 -6.91 -2.21
C CYS A 60 -8.40 -6.01 -2.67
N ALA A 61 -8.65 -4.73 -2.91
CA ALA A 61 -7.62 -3.79 -3.32
C ALA A 61 -7.78 -2.45 -2.58
N LEU A 62 -6.67 -1.78 -2.36
CA LEU A 62 -6.60 -0.39 -1.96
C LEU A 62 -6.28 0.46 -3.18
N GLN A 63 -7.05 1.52 -3.40
CA GLN A 63 -6.77 2.54 -4.40
C GLN A 63 -6.34 3.81 -3.69
N GLU A 64 -5.18 4.34 -4.07
CA GLU A 64 -4.64 5.62 -3.61
C GLU A 64 -4.83 6.69 -4.67
N ASN A 65 -5.13 7.92 -4.21
CA ASN A 65 -5.18 9.12 -5.03
C ASN A 65 -4.45 10.25 -4.29
N PHE A 66 -3.22 10.52 -4.71
CA PHE A 66 -2.37 11.58 -4.15
C PHE A 66 -2.37 12.81 -5.04
N SER A 67 -2.35 14.00 -4.43
CA SER A 67 -2.16 15.27 -5.12
C SER A 67 -1.43 16.26 -4.22
N THR A 68 -0.44 16.97 -4.78
CA THR A 68 0.09 18.20 -4.16
C THR A 68 -0.97 19.28 -4.16
N SER A 69 -0.91 20.23 -3.21
CA SER A 69 -1.92 21.29 -3.08
C SER A 69 -1.97 22.23 -4.28
N ASP A 70 -0.87 22.37 -5.02
CA ASP A 70 -0.78 23.16 -6.25
C ASP A 70 -1.16 22.34 -7.51
N GLY A 71 -1.44 21.04 -7.35
CA GLY A 71 -1.79 20.13 -8.45
C GLY A 71 -0.63 19.82 -9.40
N SER A 72 0.59 20.26 -9.11
CA SER A 72 1.76 20.05 -9.98
C SER A 72 2.19 18.58 -10.07
N PHE A 73 2.00 17.83 -8.97
CA PHE A 73 2.28 16.41 -8.93
C PHE A 73 1.04 15.64 -8.45
N VAL A 74 0.60 14.70 -9.26
CA VAL A 74 -0.54 13.83 -8.99
C VAL A 74 -0.19 12.39 -9.33
N GLY A 75 -0.60 11.45 -8.47
CA GLY A 75 -0.34 10.04 -8.69
C GLY A 75 -1.43 9.17 -8.10
N LYS A 76 -1.44 7.92 -8.56
CA LYS A 76 -2.37 6.89 -8.10
C LYS A 76 -1.64 5.59 -7.89
N SER A 77 -2.11 4.80 -6.94
CA SER A 77 -1.66 3.43 -6.80
C SER A 77 -2.81 2.45 -6.61
N PHE A 78 -2.50 1.19 -6.90
CA PHE A 78 -3.31 0.04 -6.50
C PHE A 78 -2.44 -0.91 -5.70
N SER A 79 -2.93 -1.29 -4.51
CA SER A 79 -2.25 -2.24 -3.63
C SER A 79 -3.16 -3.44 -3.37
N VAL A 80 -2.61 -4.65 -3.45
CA VAL A 80 -3.32 -5.89 -3.19
C VAL A 80 -2.46 -6.82 -2.33
N TYR A 81 -3.09 -7.56 -1.42
CA TYR A 81 -2.44 -8.69 -0.79
C TYR A 81 -2.54 -9.91 -1.70
N ASN A 82 -1.42 -10.36 -2.22
CA ASN A 82 -1.37 -11.54 -3.08
C ASN A 82 -1.34 -12.80 -2.21
N THR A 83 -2.49 -13.43 -2.03
CA THR A 83 -2.64 -14.63 -1.18
C THR A 83 -1.82 -15.84 -1.65
N ARG A 84 -1.50 -15.90 -2.96
CA ARG A 84 -0.67 -16.99 -3.51
C ARG A 84 0.82 -16.78 -3.22
N LYS A 85 1.26 -15.53 -3.11
CA LYS A 85 2.65 -15.17 -2.89
C LYS A 85 2.94 -14.83 -1.43
N GLY A 86 1.91 -14.50 -0.64
CA GLY A 86 2.04 -14.19 0.79
C GLY A 86 2.60 -12.80 1.09
N TYR A 87 2.46 -11.83 0.15
CA TYR A 87 2.93 -10.46 0.35
C TYR A 87 2.05 -9.45 -0.39
N TRP A 88 2.21 -8.17 -0.06
CA TRP A 88 1.56 -7.06 -0.74
C TRP A 88 2.28 -6.70 -2.03
N GLU A 89 1.51 -6.41 -3.07
CA GLU A 89 1.97 -5.86 -4.35
C GLU A 89 1.32 -4.49 -4.54
N GLN A 90 2.11 -3.51 -4.98
CA GLN A 90 1.61 -2.18 -5.30
C GLN A 90 2.15 -1.72 -6.65
N THR A 91 1.31 -1.06 -7.43
CA THR A 91 1.71 -0.32 -8.63
C THR A 91 1.38 1.15 -8.44
N TRP A 92 2.37 2.03 -8.61
CA TRP A 92 2.24 3.48 -8.64
C TRP A 92 2.37 4.01 -10.07
N VAL A 93 1.53 4.98 -10.42
CA VAL A 93 1.61 5.77 -11.66
C VAL A 93 1.40 7.24 -11.34
N ASP A 94 2.06 8.14 -12.07
CA ASP A 94 1.95 9.58 -11.86
C ASP A 94 2.02 10.39 -13.16
N ASN A 95 1.79 11.69 -13.05
CA ASN A 95 1.79 12.61 -14.17
C ASN A 95 3.18 12.94 -14.74
N SER A 96 4.26 12.39 -14.18
CA SER A 96 5.58 12.39 -14.82
C SER A 96 5.77 11.22 -15.80
N GLY A 97 4.78 10.30 -15.86
CA GLY A 97 4.85 9.08 -16.67
C GLY A 97 5.57 7.93 -15.98
N ALA A 98 5.74 7.99 -14.66
CA ALA A 98 6.31 6.88 -13.90
C ALA A 98 5.34 5.69 -13.84
N PHE A 99 5.91 4.48 -13.86
CA PHE A 99 5.23 3.22 -13.56
C PHE A 99 6.15 2.42 -12.65
N LEU A 100 5.79 2.35 -11.37
CA LEU A 100 6.64 1.76 -10.34
C LEU A 100 5.90 0.58 -9.71
N SER A 101 6.53 -0.59 -9.66
CA SER A 101 5.99 -1.78 -9.00
C SER A 101 6.79 -2.10 -7.76
N PHE A 102 6.08 -2.41 -6.68
CA PHE A 102 6.64 -2.70 -5.36
C PHE A 102 6.09 -4.00 -4.82
N THR A 103 6.87 -4.64 -3.96
CA THR A 103 6.45 -5.81 -3.18
C THR A 103 6.92 -5.67 -1.74
N GLY A 104 6.20 -6.28 -0.79
CA GLY A 104 6.59 -6.29 0.60
C GLY A 104 5.42 -6.49 1.56
N GLY A 105 5.42 -5.81 2.69
CA GLY A 105 4.38 -5.91 3.71
C GLY A 105 4.86 -5.50 5.10
N PRO A 106 4.16 -5.92 6.17
CA PRO A 106 4.54 -5.63 7.55
C PRO A 106 5.94 -6.13 7.89
N ASN A 107 6.67 -5.29 8.63
CA ASN A 107 7.99 -5.57 9.17
C ASN A 107 8.12 -4.92 10.55
N GLY A 108 7.82 -5.69 11.61
CA GLY A 108 7.69 -5.18 12.96
C GLY A 108 6.53 -4.19 13.07
N ASP A 109 6.81 -3.00 13.54
CA ASP A 109 5.87 -1.87 13.69
C ASP A 109 5.71 -1.01 12.43
N LYS A 110 6.34 -1.42 11.32
CA LYS A 110 6.35 -0.72 10.04
C LYS A 110 5.70 -1.55 8.94
N VAL A 111 5.37 -0.88 7.83
CA VAL A 111 5.12 -1.56 6.54
C VAL A 111 6.18 -1.08 5.57
N ILE A 112 6.83 -2.01 4.88
CA ILE A 112 7.90 -1.74 3.91
C ILE A 112 7.53 -2.37 2.58
N LEU A 113 7.48 -1.56 1.53
CA LEU A 113 7.32 -2.01 0.15
C LEU A 113 8.56 -1.60 -0.65
N SER A 114 9.18 -2.56 -1.33
CA SER A 114 10.47 -2.37 -1.99
C SER A 114 10.42 -2.73 -3.47
N ARG A 115 11.36 -2.19 -4.23
CA ARG A 115 11.63 -2.54 -5.63
C ARG A 115 13.11 -2.46 -5.93
N GLU A 116 13.53 -3.14 -6.97
CA GLU A 116 14.88 -3.06 -7.52
C GLU A 116 14.81 -2.53 -8.95
N VAL A 117 15.80 -1.72 -9.33
CA VAL A 117 15.89 -1.08 -10.63
C VAL A 117 17.31 -1.24 -11.18
N ASN A 118 17.41 -1.81 -12.36
CA ASN A 118 18.64 -1.76 -13.14
C ASN A 118 18.52 -0.61 -14.14
N THR A 119 19.35 0.40 -13.98
CA THR A 119 19.36 1.57 -14.87
C THR A 119 20.01 1.23 -16.22
N LYS A 120 19.76 2.05 -17.25
CA LYS A 120 20.33 1.84 -18.59
C LYS A 120 21.86 1.88 -18.61
N ASP A 121 22.48 2.60 -17.67
CA ASP A 121 23.93 2.69 -17.48
C ASP A 121 24.50 1.59 -16.56
N GLY A 122 23.68 0.57 -16.24
CA GLY A 122 24.11 -0.64 -15.52
C GLY A 122 24.17 -0.52 -13.99
N ARG A 123 23.70 0.59 -13.40
CA ARG A 123 23.64 0.70 -11.94
C ARG A 123 22.46 -0.09 -11.41
N HIS A 124 22.68 -0.81 -10.31
CA HIS A 124 21.63 -1.42 -9.50
C HIS A 124 21.20 -0.43 -8.40
N ILE A 125 19.91 -0.18 -8.29
CA ILE A 125 19.33 0.73 -7.28
C ILE A 125 18.21 0.00 -6.60
N MET A 126 18.26 -0.10 -5.28
CA MET A 126 17.14 -0.52 -4.44
C MET A 126 16.36 0.72 -3.99
N GLN A 127 15.03 0.62 -4.01
CA GLN A 127 14.15 1.68 -3.56
C GLN A 127 13.09 1.09 -2.63
N ARG A 128 12.71 1.83 -1.61
CA ARG A 128 11.65 1.40 -0.69
C ARG A 128 10.81 2.56 -0.22
N MET A 129 9.55 2.27 0.06
CA MET A 129 8.67 3.12 0.85
C MET A 129 8.45 2.47 2.21
N ILE A 130 8.44 3.29 3.26
CA ILE A 130 8.29 2.85 4.64
C ILE A 130 7.16 3.64 5.26
N PHE A 131 6.16 2.93 5.77
CA PHE A 131 5.14 3.49 6.66
C PHE A 131 5.58 3.22 8.09
N SER A 132 5.75 4.25 8.89
CA SER A 132 6.20 4.19 10.29
C SER A 132 5.39 5.12 11.17
N ASP A 133 5.58 5.03 12.50
CA ASP A 133 4.85 5.82 13.50
C ASP A 133 3.34 5.75 13.33
N ILE A 134 2.85 4.56 12.95
CA ILE A 134 1.46 4.32 12.55
C ILE A 134 0.55 4.47 13.77
N LYS A 135 -0.39 5.43 13.68
CA LYS A 135 -1.45 5.74 14.66
C LYS A 135 -2.79 5.84 13.93
N PRO A 136 -3.93 5.83 14.64
CA PRO A 136 -5.25 5.95 14.01
C PRO A 136 -5.42 7.23 13.17
N ASP A 137 -4.74 8.31 13.54
CA ASP A 137 -4.90 9.65 12.99
C ASP A 137 -3.63 10.24 12.35
N ALA A 138 -2.51 9.51 12.37
CA ALA A 138 -1.24 9.97 11.81
C ALA A 138 -0.31 8.81 11.45
N PHE A 139 0.57 9.04 10.48
CA PHE A 139 1.73 8.18 10.18
C PHE A 139 2.78 8.96 9.40
N THR A 140 4.01 8.42 9.37
CA THR A 140 5.11 8.91 8.54
C THR A 140 5.31 7.97 7.34
N TRP A 141 5.52 8.55 6.16
CA TRP A 141 5.88 7.81 4.96
C TRP A 141 7.21 8.31 4.43
N ASP A 142 8.16 7.41 4.23
CA ASP A 142 9.49 7.68 3.72
C ASP A 142 9.70 7.01 2.37
N TRP A 143 10.30 7.73 1.44
CA TRP A 143 10.86 7.23 0.20
C TRP A 143 12.37 7.20 0.29
N GLU A 144 12.96 6.03 0.18
CA GLU A 144 14.40 5.82 0.33
C GLU A 144 14.98 5.09 -0.86
N SER A 145 16.28 5.33 -1.11
CA SER A 145 17.06 4.60 -2.11
C SER A 145 18.42 4.18 -1.58
N SER A 146 18.93 3.06 -2.11
CA SER A 146 20.26 2.52 -1.86
C SER A 146 20.94 2.21 -3.20
N THR A 147 22.26 2.44 -3.27
CA THR A 147 23.12 2.08 -4.41
C THR A 147 24.23 1.10 -4.02
N ASP A 148 24.13 0.52 -2.83
CA ASP A 148 25.10 -0.43 -2.23
C ASP A 148 24.39 -1.68 -1.70
N ASP A 149 23.42 -2.18 -2.47
CA ASP A 149 22.65 -3.40 -2.21
C ASP A 149 21.95 -3.39 -0.83
N GLY A 150 21.44 -2.22 -0.42
CA GLY A 150 20.69 -2.06 0.81
C GLY A 150 21.54 -1.93 2.07
N THR A 151 22.86 -1.75 1.95
CA THR A 151 23.76 -1.55 3.10
C THR A 151 23.52 -0.18 3.73
N THR A 152 23.39 0.86 2.91
CA THR A 152 23.01 2.21 3.36
C THR A 152 21.79 2.72 2.58
N TRP A 153 21.02 3.58 3.23
CA TRP A 153 19.79 4.13 2.66
C TRP A 153 19.81 5.66 2.74
N ASN A 154 19.48 6.30 1.63
CA ASN A 154 19.33 7.75 1.55
C ASN A 154 17.83 8.07 1.54
N LEU A 155 17.41 8.93 2.47
CA LEU A 155 16.06 9.48 2.48
C LEU A 155 15.93 10.49 1.34
N ASN A 156 15.02 10.21 0.40
CA ASN A 156 14.75 11.09 -0.74
C ASN A 156 13.53 11.98 -0.50
N TRP A 157 12.53 11.47 0.23
CA TRP A 157 11.31 12.19 0.55
C TRP A 157 10.68 11.64 1.82
N ARG A 158 10.30 12.53 2.73
CA ARG A 158 9.50 12.22 3.91
C ARG A 158 8.20 12.98 3.86
N ILE A 159 7.08 12.29 4.04
CA ILE A 159 5.76 12.88 4.16
C ILE A 159 5.19 12.53 5.54
N ASN A 160 4.71 13.55 6.25
CA ASN A 160 3.93 13.37 7.47
C ASN A 160 2.45 13.43 7.11
N TYR A 161 1.71 12.39 7.45
CA TYR A 161 0.29 12.28 7.21
C TYR A 161 -0.49 12.51 8.49
N THR A 162 -1.55 13.31 8.40
CA THR A 162 -2.56 13.47 9.46
C THR A 162 -3.94 13.26 8.87
N ARG A 163 -4.84 12.60 9.61
CA ARG A 163 -6.19 12.31 9.13
C ARG A 163 -6.93 13.61 8.86
N LYS A 164 -7.64 13.65 7.76
CA LYS A 164 -8.51 14.77 7.43
C LYS A 164 -9.83 14.61 8.20
N ASN A 165 -10.19 15.63 8.98
CA ASN A 165 -11.44 15.69 9.75
C ASN A 165 -12.62 16.11 8.87
#